data_c2c7a71bd8e5dc3fa1724fe0e1acdfa2
#
_entry.id   c2c7a71bd8e5dc3fa1724fe0e1acdfa2
#
_cell.length_a   1.000
_cell.length_b   1.000
_cell.length_c   1.000
_cell.angle_alpha   90.00
_cell.angle_beta   90.00
_cell.angle_gamma   90.00
#
_symmetry.space_group_name_H-M   'P 1'
#
loop_
_entity.id
_entity.type
_entity.pdbx_description
1 polymer ?
#
loop_
_entity_poly.entity_id
_entity_poly.type
_entity_poly.pdbx_seq_one_letter_code
_entity_poly.pdbx_strand_id
1 'polypeptide(L)'
;GRALGADLEVIRRRLSDVTWRLADAPSPRERLRSLARTMRDRPQSALDLAADTGWERRLRRAAAAGRRPTALSDPVLLDWLAGLERFSVTDVERFGECSSMWFVDRVLSPREIDFEVDARLRGSVAHAALSRFFTALPAELGVDRLTPEVLPRAQLLMRRCLEEALAGQRIPDSIAGREMTRSLERDLGGYLQAEARLGLPLVPRRFEVSFGGDRAAAGLKRGLQLDGFALSGKIDRIDMDPGMSPRGIVWDYKSGSTAHSAADIEREGRLQIPLYVLALRELLGIEPMGGLYRALAGKREARGMVLEGEFDTADLPRNDLLDRDRFWAQVDGAVRAAGEAVSRIRAGAVGHDPRDGECPSWCRLHPICRVPRP
;
A
#
# COMPACT_ATOMS: atom_id res chain seq x y z
N GLY A 1 15.87 33.07 -36.45
CA GLY A 1 14.74 32.92 -37.35
C GLY A 1 14.78 33.79 -38.62
N ARG A 2 15.86 34.54 -38.84
CA ARG A 2 15.95 35.42 -40.05
C ARG A 2 16.84 34.86 -41.17
N ALA A 3 17.30 33.65 -41.10
CA ALA A 3 18.23 33.07 -42.08
C ALA A 3 17.65 31.97 -42.98
N LEU A 4 16.38 31.62 -42.81
CA LEU A 4 15.67 30.67 -43.67
C LEU A 4 14.49 31.42 -44.28
N GLY A 5 14.47 31.54 -45.63
CA GLY A 5 13.56 32.36 -46.40
C GLY A 5 12.07 32.26 -46.06
N ALA A 6 11.29 33.17 -46.62
CA ALA A 6 9.92 33.53 -46.24
C ALA A 6 8.82 32.42 -46.33
N ASP A 7 9.17 31.19 -46.64
CA ASP A 7 8.21 30.12 -46.93
C ASP A 7 8.22 28.95 -45.94
N LEU A 8 8.59 29.21 -44.66
CA LEU A 8 8.49 28.20 -43.61
C LEU A 8 7.06 28.10 -43.06
N GLU A 9 6.30 27.16 -43.56
CA GLU A 9 5.02 26.77 -42.98
C GLU A 9 5.22 26.06 -41.60
N VAL A 10 4.81 26.74 -40.54
CA VAL A 10 4.86 26.14 -39.18
C VAL A 10 3.61 25.31 -38.95
N ILE A 11 3.71 24.02 -39.14
CA ILE A 11 2.64 23.05 -38.84
C ILE A 11 2.68 22.69 -37.37
N ARG A 12 1.70 23.15 -36.59
CA ARG A 12 1.49 22.70 -35.19
C ARG A 12 0.68 21.43 -35.18
N ARG A 13 1.29 20.35 -34.68
CA ARG A 13 0.62 19.02 -34.50
C ARG A 13 0.63 18.62 -33.03
N ARG A 14 -0.37 17.88 -32.61
CA ARG A 14 -0.33 17.16 -31.29
C ARG A 14 0.75 16.09 -31.35
N LEU A 15 1.32 15.74 -30.20
CA LEU A 15 2.33 14.67 -30.12
C LEU A 15 1.79 13.33 -30.67
N SER A 16 0.48 13.07 -30.53
CA SER A 16 -0.23 11.95 -31.15
C SER A 16 -0.25 11.98 -32.67
N ASP A 17 -0.09 13.15 -33.29
CA ASP A 17 -0.22 13.34 -34.73
C ASP A 17 1.14 13.39 -35.44
N VAL A 18 2.22 13.10 -34.73
CA VAL A 18 3.61 13.11 -35.26
C VAL A 18 3.91 11.90 -36.14
N THR A 19 2.96 10.96 -36.30
CA THR A 19 3.17 9.79 -37.16
C THR A 19 2.75 10.11 -38.59
N TRP A 20 3.68 10.00 -39.53
CA TRP A 20 3.43 10.19 -40.96
C TRP A 20 2.40 9.17 -41.48
N ARG A 21 1.68 9.53 -42.54
CA ARG A 21 1.01 8.55 -43.38
C ARG A 21 2.07 7.66 -44.02
N LEU A 22 1.77 6.38 -44.22
CA LEU A 22 2.78 5.44 -44.76
C LEU A 22 3.36 5.88 -46.09
N ALA A 23 2.51 6.43 -46.99
CA ALA A 23 2.93 6.92 -48.30
C ALA A 23 3.86 8.17 -48.24
N ASP A 24 3.66 9.00 -47.23
CA ASP A 24 4.37 10.27 -47.07
C ASP A 24 5.58 10.19 -46.14
N ALA A 25 5.84 8.99 -45.59
CA ALA A 25 6.89 8.78 -44.59
C ALA A 25 8.29 8.93 -45.22
N PRO A 26 9.10 9.90 -44.75
CA PRO A 26 10.35 10.30 -45.46
C PRO A 26 11.51 9.33 -45.25
N SER A 27 11.37 8.38 -44.32
CA SER A 27 12.46 7.43 -44.03
C SER A 27 11.90 6.04 -43.66
N PRO A 28 12.72 4.98 -43.74
CA PRO A 28 12.35 3.64 -43.29
C PRO A 28 11.88 3.60 -41.84
N ARG A 29 12.49 4.42 -40.98
CA ARG A 29 12.11 4.56 -39.56
C ARG A 29 10.69 5.12 -39.42
N GLU A 30 10.36 6.15 -40.16
CA GLU A 30 9.04 6.77 -40.11
C GLU A 30 7.96 5.88 -40.73
N ARG A 31 8.31 5.13 -41.79
CA ARG A 31 7.45 4.09 -42.37
C ARG A 31 7.14 3.00 -41.33
N LEU A 32 8.16 2.53 -40.59
CA LEU A 32 7.97 1.53 -39.56
C LEU A 32 7.11 2.05 -38.41
N ARG A 33 7.23 3.32 -38.03
CA ARG A 33 6.34 3.98 -37.05
C ARG A 33 4.90 4.05 -37.54
N SER A 34 4.70 4.40 -38.80
CA SER A 34 3.38 4.41 -39.42
C SER A 34 2.72 3.02 -39.42
N LEU A 35 3.47 2.00 -39.83
CA LEU A 35 3.01 0.62 -39.78
C LEU A 35 2.70 0.15 -38.35
N ALA A 36 3.53 0.52 -37.38
CA ALA A 36 3.30 0.19 -35.97
C ALA A 36 2.02 0.82 -35.42
N ARG A 37 1.68 2.04 -35.85
CA ARG A 37 0.39 2.68 -35.53
C ARG A 37 -0.77 1.94 -36.18
N THR A 38 -0.67 1.63 -37.48
CA THR A 38 -1.70 0.84 -38.19
C THR A 38 -1.88 -0.54 -37.57
N MET A 39 -0.77 -1.17 -37.09
CA MET A 39 -0.79 -2.47 -36.41
C MET A 39 -1.62 -2.44 -35.14
N ARG A 40 -1.67 -1.34 -34.41
CA ARG A 40 -2.49 -1.19 -33.22
C ARG A 40 -3.98 -1.17 -33.55
N ASP A 41 -4.36 -0.43 -34.60
CA ASP A 41 -5.75 -0.14 -34.93
C ASP A 41 -6.32 -1.15 -35.94
N ARG A 42 -5.49 -1.64 -36.88
CA ARG A 42 -5.83 -2.58 -37.95
C ARG A 42 -4.69 -3.58 -38.21
N PRO A 43 -4.52 -4.60 -37.36
CA PRO A 43 -3.35 -5.48 -37.38
C PRO A 43 -3.13 -6.16 -38.74
N GLN A 44 -4.18 -6.69 -39.36
CA GLN A 44 -4.06 -7.40 -40.64
C GLN A 44 -3.61 -6.44 -41.75
N SER A 45 -4.22 -5.27 -41.87
CA SER A 45 -3.82 -4.27 -42.86
C SER A 45 -2.37 -3.85 -42.74
N ALA A 46 -1.85 -3.72 -41.49
CA ALA A 46 -0.45 -3.42 -41.30
C ALA A 46 0.50 -4.54 -41.73
N LEU A 47 0.11 -5.79 -41.53
CA LEU A 47 0.86 -6.97 -41.97
C LEU A 47 0.89 -7.07 -43.50
N ASP A 48 -0.25 -6.87 -44.15
CA ASP A 48 -0.37 -6.88 -45.62
C ASP A 48 0.51 -5.81 -46.25
N LEU A 49 0.48 -4.58 -45.70
CA LEU A 49 1.34 -3.46 -46.13
C LEU A 49 2.83 -3.71 -45.83
N ALA A 50 3.16 -4.57 -44.90
CA ALA A 50 4.52 -4.89 -44.55
C ALA A 50 5.08 -6.11 -45.30
N ALA A 51 4.27 -6.89 -45.95
CA ALA A 51 4.67 -8.14 -46.62
C ALA A 51 5.81 -7.91 -47.61
N ASP A 52 5.67 -6.89 -48.46
CA ASP A 52 6.63 -6.56 -49.53
C ASP A 52 7.90 -5.85 -49.01
N THR A 53 7.93 -5.44 -47.72
CA THR A 53 9.02 -4.66 -47.15
C THR A 53 10.01 -5.50 -46.33
N GLY A 54 9.72 -6.79 -46.11
CA GLY A 54 10.48 -7.67 -45.22
C GLY A 54 10.33 -7.32 -43.72
N TRP A 55 9.42 -6.42 -43.34
CA TRP A 55 9.21 -5.96 -41.98
C TRP A 55 8.14 -6.71 -41.20
N GLU A 56 7.40 -7.63 -41.83
CA GLU A 56 6.32 -8.39 -41.24
C GLU A 56 6.76 -9.08 -39.93
N ARG A 57 7.92 -9.79 -39.96
CA ARG A 57 8.46 -10.46 -38.77
C ARG A 57 8.76 -9.47 -37.64
N ARG A 58 9.27 -8.27 -37.98
CA ARG A 58 9.60 -7.21 -37.02
C ARG A 58 8.33 -6.62 -36.41
N LEU A 59 7.29 -6.40 -37.19
CA LEU A 59 5.99 -5.93 -36.72
C LEU A 59 5.28 -6.96 -35.86
N ARG A 60 5.29 -8.24 -36.24
CA ARG A 60 4.76 -9.33 -35.41
C ARG A 60 5.46 -9.41 -34.05
N ARG A 61 6.79 -9.28 -34.01
CA ARG A 61 7.54 -9.23 -32.77
C ARG A 61 7.18 -8.01 -31.92
N ALA A 62 7.06 -6.83 -32.54
CA ALA A 62 6.66 -5.62 -31.85
C ALA A 62 5.23 -5.72 -31.28
N ALA A 63 4.32 -6.28 -32.05
CA ALA A 63 2.95 -6.51 -31.60
C ALA A 63 2.89 -7.54 -30.47
N ALA A 64 3.66 -8.63 -30.56
CA ALA A 64 3.76 -9.62 -29.49
C ALA A 64 4.37 -9.02 -28.21
N ALA A 65 5.40 -8.17 -28.34
CA ALA A 65 6.00 -7.45 -27.20
C ALA A 65 5.06 -6.41 -26.60
N GLY A 66 4.10 -5.88 -27.38
CA GLY A 66 3.04 -4.99 -26.90
C GLY A 66 1.87 -5.71 -26.23
N ARG A 67 1.72 -7.01 -26.48
CA ARG A 67 0.71 -7.82 -25.79
C ARG A 67 1.21 -8.11 -24.38
N ARG A 68 0.39 -7.75 -23.40
CA ARG A 68 0.68 -8.08 -22.01
C ARG A 68 -0.06 -9.35 -21.67
N PRO A 69 0.64 -10.34 -21.14
CA PRO A 69 -0.05 -11.47 -20.55
C PRO A 69 -0.82 -10.97 -19.33
N THR A 70 -2.06 -11.39 -19.19
CA THR A 70 -2.89 -11.17 -18.01
C THR A 70 -2.72 -12.28 -16.99
N ALA A 71 -2.07 -13.37 -17.39
CA ALA A 71 -1.75 -14.51 -16.55
C ALA A 71 -0.39 -15.09 -16.92
N LEU A 72 0.26 -15.69 -15.94
CA LEU A 72 1.46 -16.50 -16.12
C LEU A 72 1.12 -17.79 -16.85
N SER A 73 2.07 -18.28 -17.65
CA SER A 73 1.93 -19.54 -18.42
C SER A 73 3.06 -20.54 -18.13
N ASP A 74 4.07 -20.16 -17.35
CA ASP A 74 5.16 -21.06 -16.97
C ASP A 74 4.65 -22.06 -15.92
N PRO A 75 4.69 -23.39 -16.19
CA PRO A 75 4.12 -24.39 -15.28
C PRO A 75 4.86 -24.45 -13.93
N VAL A 76 6.17 -24.25 -13.91
CA VAL A 76 6.95 -24.30 -12.67
C VAL A 76 6.55 -23.16 -11.74
N LEU A 77 6.34 -21.96 -12.32
CA LEU A 77 5.91 -20.82 -11.55
C LEU A 77 4.44 -20.94 -11.08
N LEU A 78 3.60 -21.52 -11.89
CA LEU A 78 2.20 -21.80 -11.52
C LEU A 78 2.11 -22.84 -10.39
N ASP A 79 2.88 -23.91 -10.47
CA ASP A 79 2.95 -24.93 -9.42
C ASP A 79 3.47 -24.33 -8.10
N TRP A 80 4.47 -23.46 -8.18
CA TRP A 80 4.96 -22.75 -7.00
C TRP A 80 3.90 -21.83 -6.38
N LEU A 81 3.18 -21.05 -7.21
CA LEU A 81 2.10 -20.18 -6.73
C LEU A 81 0.95 -20.98 -6.13
N ALA A 82 0.56 -22.09 -6.76
CA ALA A 82 -0.49 -22.99 -6.28
C ALA A 82 -0.14 -23.60 -4.92
N GLY A 83 1.15 -23.89 -4.68
CA GLY A 83 1.65 -24.43 -3.43
C GLY A 83 1.80 -23.42 -2.29
N LEU A 84 1.54 -22.13 -2.52
CA LEU A 84 1.61 -21.13 -1.44
C LEU A 84 0.46 -21.33 -0.44
N GLU A 85 0.81 -21.60 0.80
CA GLU A 85 -0.15 -21.80 1.89
C GLU A 85 -0.33 -20.54 2.77
N ARG A 86 0.64 -19.61 2.70
CA ARG A 86 0.64 -18.42 3.54
C ARG A 86 0.86 -17.15 2.74
N PHE A 87 0.06 -16.14 3.05
CA PHE A 87 0.13 -14.81 2.43
C PHE A 87 0.20 -13.75 3.53
N SER A 88 0.84 -12.61 3.27
CA SER A 88 0.71 -11.48 4.19
C SER A 88 -0.57 -10.68 3.90
N VAL A 89 -1.16 -10.07 4.92
CA VAL A 89 -2.31 -9.18 4.75
C VAL A 89 -2.00 -8.07 3.75
N THR A 90 -0.78 -7.52 3.81
CA THR A 90 -0.33 -6.47 2.88
C THR A 90 -0.15 -6.98 1.45
N ASP A 91 0.26 -8.23 1.25
CA ASP A 91 0.38 -8.82 -0.09
C ASP A 91 -0.99 -8.99 -0.75
N VAL A 92 -1.98 -9.47 0.00
CA VAL A 92 -3.36 -9.66 -0.51
C VAL A 92 -4.00 -8.30 -0.82
N GLU A 93 -3.80 -7.31 0.04
CA GLU A 93 -4.26 -5.93 -0.21
C GLU A 93 -3.59 -5.34 -1.45
N ARG A 94 -2.27 -5.50 -1.59
CA ARG A 94 -1.49 -5.06 -2.75
C ARG A 94 -1.95 -5.72 -4.04
N PHE A 95 -2.27 -7.02 -4.00
CA PHE A 95 -2.83 -7.73 -5.13
C PHE A 95 -4.19 -7.16 -5.53
N GLY A 96 -5.04 -6.84 -4.57
CA GLY A 96 -6.33 -6.19 -4.78
C GLY A 96 -6.21 -4.76 -5.36
N GLU A 97 -5.10 -4.06 -5.13
CA GLU A 97 -4.83 -2.77 -5.78
C GLU A 97 -4.48 -2.95 -7.26
N CYS A 98 -3.61 -3.90 -7.60
CA CYS A 98 -3.26 -4.28 -8.96
C CYS A 98 -2.40 -5.56 -8.95
N SER A 99 -2.81 -6.61 -9.68
CA SER A 99 -2.07 -7.87 -9.71
C SER A 99 -0.67 -7.74 -10.32
N SER A 100 -0.47 -6.86 -11.32
CA SER A 100 0.88 -6.54 -11.84
C SER A 100 1.76 -5.92 -10.78
N MET A 101 1.23 -5.03 -9.94
CA MET A 101 2.01 -4.38 -8.88
C MET A 101 2.46 -5.40 -7.84
N TRP A 102 1.54 -6.24 -7.40
CA TRP A 102 1.87 -7.35 -6.50
C TRP A 102 2.96 -8.25 -7.08
N PHE A 103 2.83 -8.65 -8.35
CA PHE A 103 3.79 -9.53 -9.01
C PHE A 103 5.20 -8.92 -9.05
N VAL A 104 5.31 -7.65 -9.41
CA VAL A 104 6.61 -6.96 -9.43
C VAL A 104 7.19 -6.83 -8.02
N ASP A 105 6.38 -6.38 -7.06
CA ASP A 105 6.86 -6.13 -5.70
C ASP A 105 7.20 -7.42 -4.95
N ARG A 106 6.43 -8.50 -5.16
CA ARG A 106 6.53 -9.73 -4.38
C ARG A 106 7.32 -10.84 -5.05
N VAL A 107 7.09 -11.07 -6.35
CA VAL A 107 7.71 -12.18 -7.08
C VAL A 107 9.03 -11.74 -7.71
N LEU A 108 9.04 -10.65 -8.46
CA LEU A 108 10.26 -10.14 -9.08
C LEU A 108 11.15 -9.45 -8.06
N SER A 109 10.57 -8.79 -7.06
CA SER A 109 11.24 -8.12 -5.94
C SER A 109 12.52 -7.38 -6.36
N PRO A 110 12.44 -6.41 -7.30
CA PRO A 110 13.61 -5.71 -7.79
C PRO A 110 14.27 -4.96 -6.63
N ARG A 111 15.60 -5.11 -6.51
CA ARG A 111 16.37 -4.38 -5.51
C ARG A 111 16.62 -2.97 -6.02
N GLU A 112 16.30 -1.96 -5.19
CA GLU A 112 16.75 -0.60 -5.45
C GLU A 112 18.28 -0.54 -5.28
N ILE A 113 18.95 0.08 -6.27
CA ILE A 113 20.42 0.18 -6.30
C ILE A 113 20.89 1.35 -5.43
N ASP A 114 20.07 2.38 -5.29
CA ASP A 114 20.40 3.56 -4.50
C ASP A 114 19.77 3.51 -3.11
N PHE A 115 20.57 3.78 -2.09
CA PHE A 115 20.11 3.97 -0.70
C PHE A 115 19.49 5.35 -0.55
N GLU A 116 18.34 5.55 -1.18
CA GLU A 116 17.56 6.76 -0.95
C GLU A 116 16.77 6.65 0.36
N VAL A 117 16.50 7.81 0.95
CA VAL A 117 15.56 7.93 2.05
C VAL A 117 14.16 7.72 1.49
N ASP A 118 13.69 6.48 1.57
CA ASP A 118 12.38 6.10 1.05
C ASP A 118 11.28 6.14 2.13
N ALA A 119 10.04 6.01 1.70
CA ALA A 119 8.88 5.99 2.59
C ALA A 119 8.89 4.77 3.55
N ARG A 120 9.55 3.66 3.17
CA ARG A 120 9.66 2.45 4.00
C ARG A 120 10.59 2.68 5.18
N LEU A 121 11.77 3.27 4.94
CA LEU A 121 12.71 3.63 6.00
C LEU A 121 12.06 4.60 6.99
N ARG A 122 11.41 5.65 6.47
CA ARG A 122 10.67 6.60 7.29
C ARG A 122 9.60 5.93 8.14
N GLY A 123 8.78 5.07 7.55
CA GLY A 123 7.74 4.30 8.25
C GLY A 123 8.33 3.38 9.31
N SER A 124 9.39 2.63 8.99
CA SER A 124 10.06 1.72 9.94
C SER A 124 10.60 2.44 11.17
N VAL A 125 11.23 3.62 10.98
CA VAL A 125 11.72 4.45 12.10
C VAL A 125 10.55 4.96 12.95
N ALA A 126 9.48 5.45 12.32
CA ALA A 126 8.31 5.96 13.05
C ALA A 126 7.65 4.88 13.91
N HIS A 127 7.39 3.69 13.35
CA HIS A 127 6.79 2.56 14.07
C HIS A 127 7.70 2.11 15.23
N ALA A 128 9.01 2.01 15.01
CA ALA A 128 9.95 1.65 16.05
C ALA A 128 9.98 2.68 17.19
N ALA A 129 9.94 3.98 16.89
CA ALA A 129 9.89 5.04 17.88
C ALA A 129 8.58 4.99 18.69
N LEU A 130 7.44 4.81 18.03
CA LEU A 130 6.13 4.69 18.68
C LEU A 130 6.03 3.46 19.58
N SER A 131 6.49 2.31 19.11
CA SER A 131 6.53 1.09 19.90
C SER A 131 7.37 1.26 21.18
N ARG A 132 8.58 1.82 21.07
CA ARG A 132 9.43 2.15 22.24
C ARG A 132 8.76 3.14 23.20
N PHE A 133 8.16 4.18 22.63
CA PHE A 133 7.50 5.21 23.42
C PHE A 133 6.38 4.65 24.28
N PHE A 134 5.43 3.92 23.69
CA PHE A 134 4.31 3.36 24.43
C PHE A 134 4.72 2.24 25.39
N THR A 135 5.77 1.51 25.08
CA THR A 135 6.34 0.50 25.99
C THR A 135 6.96 1.17 27.22
N ALA A 136 7.64 2.30 27.05
CA ALA A 136 8.29 3.01 28.14
C ALA A 136 7.35 3.92 28.93
N LEU A 137 6.21 4.32 28.36
CA LEU A 137 5.27 5.31 28.92
C LEU A 137 4.88 5.03 30.37
N PRO A 138 4.47 3.81 30.79
CA PRO A 138 4.08 3.55 32.15
C PRO A 138 5.24 3.69 33.16
N ALA A 139 6.40 3.17 32.79
CA ALA A 139 7.58 3.19 33.70
C ALA A 139 8.18 4.59 33.84
N GLU A 140 8.22 5.37 32.75
CA GLU A 140 8.92 6.66 32.71
C GLU A 140 8.03 7.83 33.15
N LEU A 141 6.74 7.77 32.84
CA LEU A 141 5.82 8.87 33.11
C LEU A 141 4.78 8.55 34.19
N GLY A 142 4.65 7.28 34.60
CA GLY A 142 3.70 6.83 35.61
C GLY A 142 2.24 6.87 35.13
N VAL A 143 2.01 6.83 33.83
CA VAL A 143 0.67 6.85 33.24
C VAL A 143 0.53 5.75 32.19
N ASP A 144 -0.65 5.14 32.11
CA ASP A 144 -0.93 4.08 31.13
C ASP A 144 -1.35 4.61 29.75
N ARG A 145 -1.74 5.88 29.66
CA ARG A 145 -2.17 6.55 28.43
C ARG A 145 -1.73 8.00 28.41
N LEU A 146 -1.65 8.56 27.22
CA LEU A 146 -1.25 9.94 27.02
C LEU A 146 -2.40 10.88 27.36
N THR A 147 -2.12 11.91 28.16
CA THR A 147 -3.05 13.00 28.48
C THR A 147 -2.37 14.35 28.25
N PRO A 148 -3.14 15.46 28.13
CA PRO A 148 -2.55 16.78 27.95
C PRO A 148 -1.56 17.20 29.04
N GLU A 149 -1.77 16.76 30.29
CA GLU A 149 -0.95 17.13 31.44
C GLU A 149 0.47 16.56 31.36
N VAL A 150 0.64 15.35 30.81
CA VAL A 150 1.95 14.70 30.68
C VAL A 150 2.65 15.02 29.36
N LEU A 151 2.00 15.77 28.46
CA LEU A 151 2.50 16.04 27.11
C LEU A 151 3.92 16.61 27.05
N PRO A 152 4.35 17.57 27.88
CA PRO A 152 5.72 18.09 27.86
C PRO A 152 6.78 17.00 28.15
N ARG A 153 6.50 16.12 29.12
CA ARG A 153 7.39 15.00 29.47
C ARG A 153 7.35 13.92 28.38
N ALA A 154 6.18 13.66 27.82
CA ALA A 154 6.00 12.72 26.72
C ALA A 154 6.77 13.13 25.45
N GLN A 155 6.86 14.42 25.15
CA GLN A 155 7.66 14.92 24.03
C GLN A 155 9.16 14.64 24.22
N LEU A 156 9.69 14.78 25.44
CA LEU A 156 11.07 14.45 25.76
C LEU A 156 11.33 12.94 25.62
N LEU A 157 10.43 12.11 26.12
CA LEU A 157 10.50 10.66 25.98
C LEU A 157 10.47 10.26 24.49
N MET A 158 9.59 10.85 23.70
CA MET A 158 9.49 10.56 22.27
C MET A 158 10.76 10.92 21.50
N ARG A 159 11.41 12.04 21.81
CA ARG A 159 12.69 12.40 21.17
C ARG A 159 13.74 11.33 21.43
N ARG A 160 13.90 10.88 22.68
CA ARG A 160 14.83 9.78 23.02
C ARG A 160 14.48 8.49 22.26
N CYS A 161 13.22 8.10 22.24
CA CYS A 161 12.78 6.92 21.50
C CYS A 161 13.03 7.04 20.00
N LEU A 162 12.89 8.23 19.43
CA LEU A 162 13.21 8.49 18.02
C LEU A 162 14.71 8.40 17.77
N GLU A 163 15.55 8.98 18.61
CA GLU A 163 17.02 8.88 18.53
C GLU A 163 17.48 7.43 18.57
N GLU A 164 16.93 6.61 19.47
CA GLU A 164 17.20 5.18 19.56
C GLU A 164 16.72 4.42 18.31
N ALA A 165 15.57 4.79 17.75
CA ALA A 165 15.05 4.19 16.53
C ALA A 165 15.92 4.52 15.32
N LEU A 166 16.41 5.76 15.22
CA LEU A 166 17.34 6.22 14.18
C LEU A 166 18.70 5.52 14.29
N ALA A 167 19.24 5.37 15.49
CA ALA A 167 20.52 4.68 15.73
C ALA A 167 20.50 3.20 15.25
N GLY A 168 19.33 2.55 15.25
CA GLY A 168 19.15 1.21 14.77
C GLY A 168 19.02 1.07 13.23
N GLN A 169 19.12 2.17 12.49
CA GLN A 169 18.94 2.20 11.05
C GLN A 169 20.15 2.82 10.34
N ARG A 170 20.40 2.39 9.10
CA ARG A 170 21.38 3.05 8.23
C ARG A 170 20.73 4.27 7.58
N ILE A 171 20.89 5.43 8.18
CA ILE A 171 20.40 6.69 7.61
C ILE A 171 21.54 7.33 6.84
N PRO A 172 21.36 7.65 5.55
CA PRO A 172 22.38 8.36 4.79
C PRO A 172 22.69 9.73 5.40
N ASP A 173 23.97 10.08 5.54
CA ASP A 173 24.38 11.44 5.88
C ASP A 173 24.24 12.35 4.66
N SER A 174 23.02 12.69 4.36
CA SER A 174 22.61 13.50 3.22
C SER A 174 21.59 14.54 3.67
N ILE A 175 21.32 15.51 2.78
CA ILE A 175 20.25 16.51 3.03
C ILE A 175 18.92 15.79 3.22
N ALA A 176 18.63 14.77 2.41
CA ALA A 176 17.40 13.98 2.49
C ALA A 176 17.30 13.22 3.83
N GLY A 177 18.40 12.62 4.32
CA GLY A 177 18.41 11.95 5.64
C GLY A 177 18.14 12.91 6.79
N ARG A 178 18.78 14.06 6.80
CA ARG A 178 18.56 15.11 7.82
C ARG A 178 17.13 15.67 7.77
N GLU A 179 16.57 15.88 6.58
CA GLU A 179 15.20 16.38 6.46
C GLU A 179 14.17 15.31 6.87
N MET A 180 14.41 14.03 6.57
CA MET A 180 13.59 12.94 7.07
C MET A 180 13.54 12.95 8.61
N THR A 181 14.70 13.06 9.28
CA THR A 181 14.76 13.10 10.74
C THR A 181 13.97 14.27 11.31
N ARG A 182 14.18 15.50 10.80
CA ARG A 182 13.43 16.70 11.23
C ARG A 182 11.92 16.55 10.98
N SER A 183 11.55 15.96 9.84
CA SER A 183 10.15 15.71 9.51
C SER A 183 9.52 14.71 10.48
N LEU A 184 10.23 13.63 10.85
CA LEU A 184 9.78 12.68 11.85
C LEU A 184 9.59 13.30 13.23
N GLU A 185 10.52 14.15 13.68
CA GLU A 185 10.38 14.89 14.94
C GLU A 185 9.11 15.73 14.97
N ARG A 186 8.86 16.50 13.90
CA ARG A 186 7.64 17.33 13.78
C ARG A 186 6.38 16.48 13.79
N ASP A 187 6.38 15.38 13.02
CA ASP A 187 5.20 14.55 12.85
C ASP A 187 4.88 13.76 14.11
N LEU A 188 5.87 13.17 14.77
CA LEU A 188 5.67 12.46 16.03
C LEU A 188 5.31 13.42 17.17
N GLY A 189 5.90 14.63 17.22
CA GLY A 189 5.49 15.66 18.17
C GLY A 189 4.02 16.08 18.00
N GLY A 190 3.58 16.28 16.75
CA GLY A 190 2.17 16.57 16.44
C GLY A 190 1.23 15.38 16.69
N TYR A 191 1.72 14.15 16.46
CA TYR A 191 0.98 12.92 16.78
C TYR A 191 0.68 12.85 18.30
N LEU A 192 1.66 13.12 19.19
CA LEU A 192 1.45 13.10 20.63
C LEU A 192 0.35 14.09 21.06
N GLN A 193 0.32 15.29 20.44
CA GLN A 193 -0.72 16.27 20.72
C GLN A 193 -2.11 15.78 20.30
N ALA A 194 -2.20 15.15 19.13
CA ALA A 194 -3.46 14.60 18.62
C ALA A 194 -3.91 13.37 19.43
N GLU A 195 -2.96 12.53 19.87
CA GLU A 195 -3.23 11.35 20.70
C GLU A 195 -3.75 11.75 22.09
N ALA A 196 -3.14 12.75 22.74
CA ALA A 196 -3.56 13.24 24.04
C ALA A 196 -5.00 13.81 24.05
N ARG A 197 -5.52 14.24 22.89
CA ARG A 197 -6.87 14.80 22.73
C ARG A 197 -7.92 13.78 22.35
N LEU A 198 -7.50 12.61 21.85
CA LEU A 198 -8.43 11.62 21.27
C LEU A 198 -9.47 11.09 22.27
N GLY A 199 -9.09 11.04 23.57
CA GLY A 199 -10.03 10.75 24.65
C GLY A 199 -10.54 9.30 24.71
N LEU A 200 -9.91 8.35 23.98
CA LEU A 200 -10.26 6.94 24.10
C LEU A 200 -9.97 6.42 25.51
N PRO A 201 -10.91 5.71 26.17
CA PRO A 201 -10.71 5.19 27.52
C PRO A 201 -9.85 3.91 27.55
N LEU A 202 -9.24 3.54 26.43
CA LEU A 202 -8.43 2.35 26.29
C LEU A 202 -6.96 2.60 26.64
N VAL A 203 -6.26 1.54 27.00
CA VAL A 203 -4.86 1.55 27.40
C VAL A 203 -4.00 0.82 26.37
N PRO A 204 -2.95 1.45 25.81
CA PRO A 204 -1.98 0.76 24.96
C PRO A 204 -1.29 -0.37 25.71
N ARG A 205 -1.43 -1.62 25.24
CA ARG A 205 -0.93 -2.80 25.95
C ARG A 205 -0.01 -3.69 25.13
N ARG A 206 -0.21 -3.77 23.81
CA ARG A 206 0.62 -4.62 22.95
C ARG A 206 1.06 -3.85 21.72
N PHE A 207 2.33 -4.06 21.31
CA PHE A 207 2.98 -3.32 20.25
C PHE A 207 3.67 -4.28 19.30
N GLU A 208 3.66 -3.98 17.99
CA GLU A 208 4.37 -4.73 16.96
C GLU A 208 4.03 -6.25 17.00
N VAL A 209 2.75 -6.59 17.23
CA VAL A 209 2.30 -7.97 17.40
C VAL A 209 2.29 -8.66 16.05
N SER A 210 3.28 -9.52 15.83
CA SER A 210 3.40 -10.32 14.60
C SER A 210 2.63 -11.64 14.73
N PHE A 211 1.99 -12.07 13.66
CA PHE A 211 1.34 -13.38 13.53
C PHE A 211 1.65 -14.02 12.17
N GLY A 212 1.61 -15.36 12.09
CA GLY A 212 1.81 -16.09 10.85
C GLY A 212 3.25 -16.05 10.32
N GLY A 213 4.22 -16.48 11.12
CA GLY A 213 5.60 -16.54 10.65
C GLY A 213 6.61 -16.75 11.78
N ASP A 214 7.89 -16.83 11.45
CA ASP A 214 8.96 -17.16 12.40
C ASP A 214 9.18 -16.08 13.46
N ARG A 215 8.86 -14.83 13.13
CA ARG A 215 8.96 -13.67 14.06
C ARG A 215 7.81 -13.62 15.07
N ALA A 216 6.74 -14.39 14.82
CA ALA A 216 5.60 -14.41 15.71
C ALA A 216 5.88 -15.22 16.98
N ALA A 217 5.24 -14.86 18.10
CA ALA A 217 5.24 -15.66 19.29
C ALA A 217 4.73 -17.09 19.01
N ALA A 218 5.15 -18.07 19.81
CA ALA A 218 4.88 -19.49 19.54
C ALA A 218 3.40 -19.79 19.25
N GLY A 219 2.48 -19.22 20.04
CA GLY A 219 1.02 -19.39 19.83
C GLY A 219 0.46 -18.70 18.59
N LEU A 220 1.21 -17.77 17.97
CA LEU A 220 0.76 -16.97 16.80
C LEU A 220 1.43 -17.40 15.50
N LYS A 221 2.36 -18.36 15.51
CA LYS A 221 3.12 -18.78 14.32
C LYS A 221 2.27 -19.34 13.19
N ARG A 222 1.14 -19.95 13.50
CA ARG A 222 0.23 -20.50 12.48
C ARG A 222 -0.42 -19.40 11.64
N GLY A 223 -0.57 -18.20 12.20
CA GLY A 223 -1.27 -17.09 11.57
C GLY A 223 -2.79 -17.23 11.63
N LEU A 224 -3.47 -16.27 11.01
CA LEU A 224 -4.93 -16.27 10.90
C LEU A 224 -5.34 -17.29 9.84
N GLN A 225 -5.98 -18.38 10.29
CA GLN A 225 -6.42 -19.46 9.42
C GLN A 225 -7.72 -19.06 8.72
N LEU A 226 -7.72 -19.12 7.42
CA LEU A 226 -8.90 -18.95 6.55
C LEU A 226 -9.09 -20.23 5.73
N ASP A 227 -10.16 -20.27 4.91
CA ASP A 227 -10.43 -21.44 4.10
C ASP A 227 -9.33 -21.67 3.04
N GLY A 228 -8.54 -22.73 3.24
CA GLY A 228 -7.47 -23.17 2.33
C GLY A 228 -6.18 -22.36 2.35
N PHE A 229 -6.00 -21.37 3.25
CA PHE A 229 -4.75 -20.62 3.41
C PHE A 229 -4.63 -19.95 4.79
N ALA A 230 -3.45 -19.46 5.11
CA ALA A 230 -3.21 -18.67 6.30
C ALA A 230 -2.75 -17.27 5.97
N LEU A 231 -3.15 -16.30 6.80
CA LEU A 231 -2.65 -14.94 6.71
C LEU A 231 -1.58 -14.68 7.78
N SER A 232 -0.56 -13.95 7.39
CA SER A 232 0.45 -13.37 8.27
C SER A 232 0.32 -11.85 8.29
N GLY A 233 0.70 -11.24 9.40
CA GLY A 233 0.65 -9.81 9.53
C GLY A 233 1.36 -9.31 10.79
N LYS A 234 1.33 -8.00 10.96
CA LYS A 234 1.85 -7.34 12.15
C LYS A 234 0.93 -6.19 12.52
N ILE A 235 0.37 -6.25 13.71
CA ILE A 235 -0.48 -5.20 14.27
C ILE A 235 0.43 -4.25 15.02
N ASP A 236 0.39 -2.97 14.67
CA ASP A 236 1.32 -1.98 15.23
C ASP A 236 1.07 -1.72 16.72
N ARG A 237 -0.21 -1.58 17.10
CA ARG A 237 -0.60 -1.34 18.49
C ARG A 237 -1.97 -1.97 18.75
N ILE A 238 -2.15 -2.50 19.95
CA ILE A 238 -3.43 -2.95 20.47
C ILE A 238 -3.68 -2.21 21.79
N ASP A 239 -4.80 -1.49 21.83
CA ASP A 239 -5.28 -0.86 23.05
C ASP A 239 -6.39 -1.70 23.64
N MET A 240 -6.36 -1.87 24.96
CA MET A 240 -7.27 -2.73 25.68
C MET A 240 -8.11 -1.94 26.68
N ASP A 241 -9.33 -2.40 26.89
CA ASP A 241 -10.17 -1.94 27.98
C ASP A 241 -9.46 -2.25 29.32
N PRO A 242 -9.33 -1.27 30.21
CA PRO A 242 -8.74 -1.50 31.54
C PRO A 242 -9.59 -2.39 32.44
N GLY A 243 -10.85 -2.69 32.06
CA GLY A 243 -11.74 -3.59 32.77
C GLY A 243 -11.34 -5.07 32.76
N MET A 244 -12.17 -5.92 33.35
CA MET A 244 -11.88 -7.36 33.49
C MET A 244 -12.05 -8.16 32.20
N SER A 245 -12.87 -7.67 31.26
CA SER A 245 -13.10 -8.36 29.98
C SER A 245 -12.02 -8.01 28.97
N PRO A 246 -11.44 -9.00 28.24
CA PRO A 246 -10.42 -8.73 27.24
C PRO A 246 -11.04 -8.14 25.97
N ARG A 247 -11.34 -6.85 25.99
CA ARG A 247 -11.86 -6.09 24.85
C ARG A 247 -10.83 -5.07 24.39
N GLY A 248 -10.79 -4.75 23.09
CA GLY A 248 -9.80 -3.81 22.59
C GLY A 248 -9.96 -3.40 21.15
N ILE A 249 -9.06 -2.51 20.70
CA ILE A 249 -8.97 -2.05 19.33
C ILE A 249 -7.57 -2.27 18.75
N VAL A 250 -7.49 -2.43 17.45
CA VAL A 250 -6.24 -2.48 16.71
C VAL A 250 -5.93 -1.13 16.08
N TRP A 251 -4.63 -0.80 16.00
CA TRP A 251 -4.12 0.38 15.33
C TRP A 251 -3.13 0.02 14.23
N ASP A 252 -3.22 0.75 13.13
CA ASP A 252 -2.26 0.70 12.04
C ASP A 252 -1.78 2.13 11.73
N TYR A 253 -0.50 2.39 11.90
CA TYR A 253 0.09 3.70 11.68
C TYR A 253 0.41 3.93 10.19
N LYS A 254 -0.02 5.06 9.67
CA LYS A 254 0.31 5.50 8.31
C LYS A 254 1.29 6.66 8.38
N SER A 255 2.49 6.48 7.84
CA SER A 255 3.54 7.50 7.83
C SER A 255 3.19 8.77 7.03
N GLY A 256 2.15 8.69 6.18
CA GLY A 256 1.60 9.82 5.43
C GLY A 256 0.49 10.57 6.18
N SER A 257 -0.25 11.39 5.44
CA SER A 257 -1.35 12.23 5.93
C SER A 257 -2.73 11.60 5.79
N THR A 258 -2.84 10.41 5.21
CA THR A 258 -4.12 9.76 4.90
C THR A 258 -4.43 8.66 5.91
N ALA A 259 -5.62 8.73 6.49
CA ALA A 259 -6.26 7.65 7.24
C ALA A 259 -7.62 7.36 6.56
N HIS A 260 -8.02 6.09 6.52
CA HIS A 260 -9.19 5.64 5.78
C HIS A 260 -10.38 5.45 6.70
N SER A 261 -11.52 6.07 6.36
CA SER A 261 -12.79 5.90 7.07
C SER A 261 -13.37 4.50 6.86
N ALA A 262 -14.41 4.14 7.63
CA ALA A 262 -15.16 2.90 7.42
C ALA A 262 -15.68 2.77 5.97
N ALA A 263 -16.19 3.87 5.40
CA ALA A 263 -16.65 3.90 4.01
C ALA A 263 -15.49 3.77 3.01
N ASP A 264 -14.30 4.33 3.30
CA ASP A 264 -13.13 4.16 2.46
C ASP A 264 -12.59 2.73 2.52
N ILE A 265 -12.61 2.09 3.70
CA ILE A 265 -12.24 0.69 3.87
C ILE A 265 -13.08 -0.20 2.95
N GLU A 266 -14.39 -0.01 2.94
CA GLU A 266 -15.31 -0.76 2.10
C GLU A 266 -15.11 -0.44 0.61
N ARG A 267 -15.16 0.84 0.23
CA ARG A 267 -15.05 1.29 -1.17
C ARG A 267 -13.72 0.92 -1.81
N GLU A 268 -12.62 1.14 -1.08
CA GLU A 268 -11.27 0.90 -1.56
C GLU A 268 -10.78 -0.53 -1.30
N GLY A 269 -11.60 -1.39 -0.71
CA GLY A 269 -11.25 -2.77 -0.37
C GLY A 269 -9.98 -2.86 0.47
N ARG A 270 -9.86 -2.01 1.49
CA ARG A 270 -8.75 -2.05 2.43
C ARG A 270 -8.92 -3.26 3.33
N LEU A 271 -7.87 -4.06 3.46
CA LEU A 271 -7.96 -5.35 4.15
C LEU A 271 -7.30 -5.35 5.52
N GLN A 272 -6.34 -4.44 5.78
CA GLN A 272 -5.55 -4.48 7.01
C GLN A 272 -6.42 -4.40 8.26
N ILE A 273 -7.20 -3.33 8.43
CA ILE A 273 -8.00 -3.15 9.64
C ILE A 273 -9.03 -4.27 9.84
N PRO A 274 -9.89 -4.63 8.86
CA PRO A 274 -10.85 -5.73 9.07
C PRO A 274 -10.20 -7.06 9.40
N LEU A 275 -9.09 -7.42 8.75
CA LEU A 275 -8.39 -8.67 9.01
C LEU A 275 -7.60 -8.65 10.34
N TYR A 276 -7.12 -7.48 10.77
CA TYR A 276 -6.50 -7.33 12.09
C TYR A 276 -7.54 -7.38 13.23
N VAL A 277 -8.74 -6.86 13.01
CA VAL A 277 -9.89 -7.05 13.90
C VAL A 277 -10.24 -8.52 14.05
N LEU A 278 -10.26 -9.26 12.94
CA LEU A 278 -10.48 -10.72 12.98
C LEU A 278 -9.34 -11.45 13.73
N ALA A 279 -8.08 -11.06 13.45
CA ALA A 279 -6.91 -11.63 14.13
C ALA A 279 -6.92 -11.32 15.64
N LEU A 280 -7.41 -10.16 16.06
CA LEU A 280 -7.59 -9.81 17.47
C LEU A 280 -8.50 -10.82 18.17
N ARG A 281 -9.61 -11.18 17.54
CA ARG A 281 -10.58 -12.15 18.08
C ARG A 281 -10.03 -13.58 18.02
N GLU A 282 -9.64 -14.03 16.85
CA GLU A 282 -9.34 -15.46 16.60
C GLU A 282 -7.99 -15.90 17.15
N LEU A 283 -6.99 -15.00 17.17
CA LEU A 283 -5.63 -15.37 17.61
C LEU A 283 -5.31 -14.93 19.03
N LEU A 284 -5.88 -13.82 19.47
CA LEU A 284 -5.54 -13.23 20.76
C LEU A 284 -6.65 -13.39 21.81
N GLY A 285 -7.85 -13.85 21.42
CA GLY A 285 -9.00 -14.00 22.32
C GLY A 285 -9.48 -12.67 22.90
N ILE A 286 -9.27 -11.55 22.17
CA ILE A 286 -9.67 -10.22 22.59
C ILE A 286 -10.91 -9.83 21.76
N GLU A 287 -12.01 -9.50 22.44
CA GLU A 287 -13.25 -9.06 21.76
C GLU A 287 -13.00 -7.69 21.08
N PRO A 288 -13.16 -7.61 19.75
CA PRO A 288 -12.87 -6.38 19.04
C PRO A 288 -13.96 -5.33 19.28
N MET A 289 -13.54 -4.12 19.61
CA MET A 289 -14.37 -2.93 19.64
C MET A 289 -14.17 -2.07 18.39
N GLY A 290 -13.11 -2.33 17.61
CA GLY A 290 -12.81 -1.60 16.39
C GLY A 290 -11.39 -1.78 15.90
N GLY A 291 -11.10 -1.05 14.84
CA GLY A 291 -9.76 -0.90 14.28
C GLY A 291 -9.60 0.45 13.59
N LEU A 292 -8.46 1.09 13.79
CA LEU A 292 -8.22 2.46 13.36
C LEU A 292 -6.88 2.58 12.62
N TYR A 293 -6.92 3.29 11.52
CA TYR A 293 -5.74 3.90 10.90
C TYR A 293 -5.39 5.20 11.62
N ARG A 294 -4.13 5.44 11.84
CA ARG A 294 -3.63 6.68 12.41
C ARG A 294 -2.61 7.33 11.50
N ALA A 295 -2.99 8.44 10.88
CA ALA A 295 -2.05 9.24 10.11
C ALA A 295 -1.05 9.92 11.04
N LEU A 296 0.25 9.84 10.73
CA LEU A 296 1.31 10.49 11.52
C LEU A 296 1.60 11.90 11.03
N ALA A 297 1.21 12.25 9.81
CA ALA A 297 1.38 13.58 9.22
C ALA A 297 0.02 14.25 8.93
N GLY A 298 0.05 15.47 8.46
CA GLY A 298 -1.16 16.22 8.10
C GLY A 298 -2.08 16.50 9.30
N LYS A 299 -3.37 16.19 9.14
CA LYS A 299 -4.38 16.38 10.20
C LYS A 299 -4.26 15.37 11.34
N ARG A 300 -3.54 14.28 11.15
CA ARG A 300 -3.33 13.21 12.13
C ARG A 300 -4.64 12.63 12.68
N GLU A 301 -5.64 12.51 11.83
CA GLU A 301 -6.93 11.94 12.19
C GLU A 301 -6.79 10.44 12.48
N ALA A 302 -7.59 9.96 13.44
CA ALA A 302 -7.88 8.55 13.63
C ALA A 302 -9.14 8.22 12.83
N ARG A 303 -9.06 7.30 11.89
CA ARG A 303 -10.15 6.88 11.02
C ARG A 303 -10.19 5.37 10.91
N GLY A 304 -11.36 4.79 10.77
CA GLY A 304 -11.47 3.35 10.60
C GLY A 304 -12.87 2.83 10.77
N MET A 305 -13.01 1.69 11.43
CA MET A 305 -14.28 1.05 11.74
C MET A 305 -14.36 0.74 13.25
N VAL A 306 -15.35 1.25 13.91
CA VAL A 306 -15.54 1.13 15.36
C VAL A 306 -17.00 0.79 15.66
N LEU A 307 -17.23 -0.08 16.65
CA LEU A 307 -18.59 -0.41 17.09
C LEU A 307 -19.27 0.80 17.73
N GLU A 308 -20.48 1.09 17.30
CA GLU A 308 -21.32 2.14 17.86
C GLU A 308 -21.65 1.86 19.34
N GLY A 309 -21.69 2.92 20.15
CA GLY A 309 -21.99 2.83 21.59
C GLY A 309 -20.80 2.47 22.50
N GLU A 310 -19.62 2.15 21.93
CA GLU A 310 -18.46 1.78 22.73
C GLU A 310 -17.60 2.99 23.18
N PHE A 311 -17.64 4.10 22.43
CA PHE A 311 -16.76 5.25 22.63
C PHE A 311 -17.48 6.60 22.49
N ASP A 312 -18.58 6.80 23.19
CA ASP A 312 -19.42 8.00 23.07
C ASP A 312 -18.71 9.31 23.43
N THR A 313 -17.61 9.25 24.20
CA THR A 313 -16.83 10.42 24.64
C THR A 313 -15.57 10.67 23.80
N ALA A 314 -15.25 9.79 22.86
CA ALA A 314 -14.05 9.93 22.04
C ALA A 314 -14.31 10.86 20.85
N ASP A 315 -13.26 11.59 20.46
CA ASP A 315 -13.27 12.45 19.25
C ASP A 315 -13.10 11.59 17.98
N LEU A 316 -14.08 10.72 17.73
CA LEU A 316 -14.16 9.89 16.53
C LEU A 316 -15.26 10.39 15.59
N PRO A 317 -15.00 10.41 14.25
CA PRO A 317 -16.01 10.79 13.29
C PRO A 317 -17.20 9.80 13.29
N ARG A 318 -18.42 10.34 13.30
CA ARG A 318 -19.65 9.53 13.35
C ARG A 318 -19.79 8.51 12.22
N ASN A 319 -19.27 8.80 11.06
CA ASN A 319 -19.29 7.89 9.91
C ASN A 319 -18.28 6.72 10.00
N ASP A 320 -17.49 6.67 11.06
CA ASP A 320 -16.62 5.55 11.39
C ASP A 320 -17.24 4.63 12.47
N LEU A 321 -18.37 5.05 13.05
CA LEU A 321 -19.15 4.27 14.00
C LEU A 321 -20.14 3.39 13.25
N LEU A 322 -20.05 2.09 13.44
CA LEU A 322 -20.86 1.09 12.76
C LEU A 322 -21.68 0.29 13.75
N ASP A 323 -22.92 0.02 13.41
CA ASP A 323 -23.69 -1.02 14.10
C ASP A 323 -23.00 -2.39 13.96
N ARG A 324 -23.35 -3.34 14.81
CA ARG A 324 -22.70 -4.64 14.89
C ARG A 324 -22.78 -5.42 13.58
N ASP A 325 -23.89 -5.35 12.88
CA ASP A 325 -24.10 -6.12 11.65
C ASP A 325 -23.23 -5.57 10.51
N ARG A 326 -23.20 -4.25 10.34
CA ARG A 326 -22.34 -3.59 9.34
C ARG A 326 -20.85 -3.77 9.66
N PHE A 327 -20.49 -3.71 10.94
CA PHE A 327 -19.12 -3.94 11.37
C PHE A 327 -18.61 -5.33 10.95
N TRP A 328 -19.37 -6.37 11.27
CA TRP A 328 -18.99 -7.73 10.90
C TRP A 328 -19.13 -8.01 9.41
N ALA A 329 -20.09 -7.40 8.72
CA ALA A 329 -20.21 -7.49 7.28
C ALA A 329 -18.96 -6.96 6.55
N GLN A 330 -18.33 -5.89 7.06
CA GLN A 330 -17.04 -5.41 6.51
C GLN A 330 -15.91 -6.40 6.76
N VAL A 331 -15.83 -7.02 7.94
CA VAL A 331 -14.84 -8.07 8.23
C VAL A 331 -15.04 -9.27 7.29
N ASP A 332 -16.26 -9.76 7.13
CA ASP A 332 -16.59 -10.86 6.23
C ASP A 332 -16.30 -10.52 4.77
N GLY A 333 -16.55 -9.27 4.38
CA GLY A 333 -16.19 -8.74 3.07
C GLY A 333 -14.69 -8.82 2.80
N ALA A 334 -13.87 -8.43 3.79
CA ALA A 334 -12.42 -8.51 3.70
C ALA A 334 -11.91 -9.96 3.63
N VAL A 335 -12.52 -10.88 4.36
CA VAL A 335 -12.20 -12.32 4.28
C VAL A 335 -12.48 -12.86 2.88
N ARG A 336 -13.65 -12.55 2.30
CA ARG A 336 -13.98 -12.95 0.93
C ARG A 336 -13.00 -12.38 -0.09
N ALA A 337 -12.71 -11.07 0.00
CA ALA A 337 -11.76 -10.39 -0.90
C ALA A 337 -10.34 -10.99 -0.79
N ALA A 338 -9.91 -11.38 0.41
CA ALA A 338 -8.64 -12.08 0.61
C ALA A 338 -8.64 -13.46 -0.07
N GLY A 339 -9.72 -14.24 0.07
CA GLY A 339 -9.89 -15.53 -0.60
C GLY A 339 -9.86 -15.43 -2.12
N GLU A 340 -10.57 -14.45 -2.68
CA GLU A 340 -10.57 -14.16 -4.13
C GLU A 340 -9.17 -13.75 -4.61
N ALA A 341 -8.46 -12.90 -3.87
CA ALA A 341 -7.10 -12.51 -4.21
C ALA A 341 -6.16 -13.71 -4.21
N VAL A 342 -6.21 -14.57 -3.17
CA VAL A 342 -5.39 -15.78 -3.08
C VAL A 342 -5.69 -16.77 -4.22
N SER A 343 -6.97 -16.98 -4.55
CA SER A 343 -7.37 -17.82 -5.69
C SER A 343 -6.78 -17.30 -7.01
N ARG A 344 -6.86 -16.00 -7.26
CA ARG A 344 -6.29 -15.36 -8.45
C ARG A 344 -4.76 -15.39 -8.48
N ILE A 345 -4.10 -15.21 -7.33
CA ILE A 345 -2.64 -15.37 -7.18
C ILE A 345 -2.23 -16.79 -7.58
N ARG A 346 -2.89 -17.80 -7.02
CA ARG A 346 -2.60 -19.20 -7.33
C ARG A 346 -2.86 -19.57 -8.80
N ALA A 347 -3.81 -18.90 -9.43
CA ALA A 347 -4.06 -19.02 -10.86
C ALA A 347 -3.09 -18.22 -11.73
N GLY A 348 -2.09 -17.55 -11.14
CA GLY A 348 -1.07 -16.80 -11.87
C GLY A 348 -1.55 -15.50 -12.49
N ALA A 349 -2.58 -14.85 -11.95
CA ALA A 349 -3.07 -13.58 -12.46
C ALA A 349 -2.01 -12.48 -12.22
N VAL A 350 -1.60 -11.80 -13.31
CA VAL A 350 -0.57 -10.73 -13.28
C VAL A 350 -0.92 -9.58 -14.22
N GLY A 351 -2.18 -9.45 -14.57
CA GLY A 351 -2.70 -8.44 -15.48
C GLY A 351 -2.50 -7.02 -14.93
N HIS A 352 -2.55 -6.06 -15.84
CA HIS A 352 -2.73 -4.67 -15.47
C HIS A 352 -4.20 -4.44 -15.16
N ASP A 353 -4.56 -4.53 -13.92
CA ASP A 353 -5.94 -4.49 -13.41
C ASP A 353 -6.05 -3.58 -12.17
N PRO A 354 -5.69 -2.29 -12.28
CA PRO A 354 -5.85 -1.39 -11.16
C PRO A 354 -7.32 -1.35 -10.72
N ARG A 355 -7.57 -1.32 -9.42
CA ARG A 355 -8.91 -1.46 -8.81
C ARG A 355 -9.97 -0.58 -9.46
N ASP A 356 -9.67 0.69 -9.66
CA ASP A 356 -10.61 1.68 -10.21
C ASP A 356 -10.48 1.85 -11.73
N GLY A 357 -9.80 0.91 -12.41
CA GLY A 357 -9.50 1.00 -13.85
C GLY A 357 -8.38 1.99 -14.18
N GLU A 358 -7.94 2.81 -13.24
CA GLU A 358 -6.91 3.82 -13.40
C GLU A 358 -5.71 3.57 -12.49
N CYS A 359 -4.50 3.79 -13.01
CA CYS A 359 -3.29 3.68 -12.21
C CYS A 359 -3.22 4.80 -11.19
N PRO A 360 -2.94 4.51 -9.90
CA PRO A 360 -2.71 5.57 -8.93
C PRO A 360 -1.49 6.40 -9.31
N SER A 361 -1.55 7.72 -9.05
CA SER A 361 -0.50 8.68 -9.41
C SER A 361 0.88 8.36 -8.82
N TRP A 362 0.89 7.66 -7.69
CA TRP A 362 2.11 7.22 -6.99
C TRP A 362 2.70 5.91 -7.54
N CYS A 363 2.03 5.22 -8.50
CA CYS A 363 2.53 3.98 -9.05
C CYS A 363 3.84 4.20 -9.82
N ARG A 364 4.92 3.54 -9.39
CA ARG A 364 6.25 3.63 -10.01
C ARG A 364 6.44 2.67 -11.19
N LEU A 365 5.47 1.78 -11.44
CA LEU A 365 5.60 0.73 -12.45
C LEU A 365 5.25 1.16 -13.88
N HIS A 366 4.93 2.42 -14.11
CA HIS A 366 4.61 2.94 -15.45
C HIS A 366 5.63 2.56 -16.54
N PRO A 367 6.96 2.66 -16.30
CA PRO A 367 7.94 2.27 -17.32
C PRO A 367 7.87 0.78 -17.69
N ILE A 368 7.54 -0.07 -16.72
CA ILE A 368 7.43 -1.52 -16.90
C ILE A 368 6.07 -1.85 -17.51
N CYS A 369 5.00 -1.28 -16.95
CA CYS A 369 3.64 -1.49 -17.40
C CYS A 369 3.33 -0.91 -18.77
N ARG A 370 4.03 0.14 -19.23
CA ARG A 370 3.83 0.78 -20.53
C ARG A 370 2.38 1.15 -20.83
N VAL A 371 1.58 1.47 -19.80
CA VAL A 371 0.21 1.95 -19.95
C VAL A 371 0.27 3.43 -20.30
N PRO A 372 -0.52 3.91 -21.25
CA PRO A 372 -0.68 5.35 -21.42
C PRO A 372 -1.12 5.99 -20.10
N ARG A 373 -0.49 7.08 -19.70
CA ARG A 373 -1.01 7.90 -18.61
C ARG A 373 -2.28 8.58 -19.10
N PRO A 374 -3.30 8.71 -18.22
CA PRO A 374 -4.49 9.50 -18.55
C PRO A 374 -4.14 10.96 -18.87
#